data_73b107c95a07f56539423b58542a2728
#
_entry.id   73b107c95a07f56539423b58542a2728
#
_cell.length_a   1.000
_cell.length_b   1.000
_cell.length_c   1.000
_cell.angle_alpha   90.00
_cell.angle_beta   90.00
_cell.angle_gamma   90.00
#
_symmetry.space_group_name_H-M   'P 1'
#
loop_
_entity.id
_entity.type
_entity.pdbx_description
1 polymer ?
#
loop_
_entity_poly.entity_id
_entity_poly.type
_entity_poly.pdbx_seq_one_letter_code
_entity_poly.pdbx_strand_id
1 'polypeptide(L)'
;FPARSQGVVANVWNLTAQKTGGYVGARVVLALLSSVCSGIVFALIGLPYWLPLAMWTGVVAQFVPTIGTYIAITLPVLVGLLSPNPWLGVIALAWGLLYQQVENLTIEPKISARAVDVSPAVGFGAVLLGTALFGIAGAFLAVPVVAMLLALLSIYGKRYELAAEAEEQAEEQSEEVDVP
;
A
#
# COMPACT_ATOMS: atom_id res chain seq x y z
N PHE A 1 17.46 -17.03 -24.56
CA PHE A 1 16.01 -17.17 -24.30
C PHE A 1 15.27 -17.16 -25.62
N PRO A 2 14.28 -18.08 -25.86
CA PRO A 2 13.48 -18.09 -27.08
C PRO A 2 12.70 -16.78 -27.22
N ALA A 3 12.56 -16.29 -28.47
CA ALA A 3 11.94 -14.98 -28.77
C ALA A 3 10.51 -14.83 -28.19
N ARG A 4 9.81 -15.94 -27.99
CA ARG A 4 8.48 -15.99 -27.37
C ARG A 4 8.49 -15.65 -25.87
N SER A 5 9.58 -15.94 -25.16
CA SER A 5 9.75 -15.66 -23.73
C SER A 5 10.19 -14.21 -23.48
N GLN A 6 10.85 -13.57 -24.44
CA GLN A 6 11.32 -12.19 -24.31
C GLN A 6 10.15 -11.19 -24.21
N GLY A 7 9.10 -11.40 -25.01
CA GLY A 7 7.89 -10.56 -24.95
C GLY A 7 7.15 -10.68 -23.61
N VAL A 8 7.07 -11.88 -23.06
CA VAL A 8 6.43 -12.12 -21.75
C VAL A 8 7.23 -11.45 -20.63
N VAL A 9 8.56 -11.62 -20.64
CA VAL A 9 9.46 -11.00 -19.65
C VAL A 9 9.39 -9.46 -19.73
N ALA A 10 9.41 -8.90 -20.93
CA ALA A 10 9.31 -7.44 -21.11
C ALA A 10 7.95 -6.90 -20.63
N ASN A 11 6.85 -7.58 -20.92
CA ASN A 11 5.52 -7.19 -20.47
C ASN A 11 5.40 -7.27 -18.94
N VAL A 12 5.90 -8.36 -18.33
CA VAL A 12 5.92 -8.51 -16.87
C VAL A 12 6.76 -7.41 -16.22
N TRP A 13 7.93 -7.12 -16.78
CA TRP A 13 8.79 -6.03 -16.30
C TRP A 13 8.11 -4.67 -16.36
N ASN A 14 7.53 -4.32 -17.50
CA ASN A 14 6.84 -3.04 -17.68
C ASN A 14 5.62 -2.90 -16.76
N LEU A 15 4.81 -3.96 -16.63
CA LEU A 15 3.67 -3.98 -15.71
C LEU A 15 4.11 -3.82 -14.25
N THR A 16 5.18 -4.51 -13.86
CA THR A 16 5.76 -4.44 -12.52
C THR A 16 6.30 -3.04 -12.22
N ALA A 17 7.10 -2.49 -13.13
CA ALA A 17 7.67 -1.16 -12.97
C ALA A 17 6.57 -0.09 -12.87
N GLN A 18 5.53 -0.18 -13.70
CA GLN A 18 4.41 0.75 -13.70
C GLN A 18 3.58 0.65 -12.41
N LYS A 19 3.26 -0.56 -11.96
CA LYS A 19 2.49 -0.77 -10.73
C LYS A 19 3.27 -0.39 -9.47
N THR A 20 4.54 -0.75 -9.40
CA THR A 20 5.43 -0.37 -8.29
C THR A 20 5.63 1.15 -8.24
N GLY A 21 5.90 1.78 -9.38
CA GLY A 21 6.01 3.24 -9.47
C GLY A 21 4.73 3.95 -9.07
N GLY A 22 3.58 3.45 -9.51
CA GLY A 22 2.26 3.98 -9.13
C GLY A 22 2.00 3.88 -7.63
N TYR A 23 2.33 2.73 -7.00
CA TYR A 23 2.20 2.54 -5.56
C TYR A 23 3.12 3.49 -4.77
N VAL A 24 4.41 3.52 -5.11
CA VAL A 24 5.38 4.41 -4.43
C VAL A 24 4.96 5.87 -4.60
N GLY A 25 4.57 6.27 -5.81
CA GLY A 25 4.07 7.63 -6.07
C GLY A 25 2.85 7.98 -5.22
N ALA A 26 1.86 7.06 -5.13
CA ALA A 26 0.69 7.23 -4.28
C ALA A 26 1.07 7.41 -2.80
N ARG A 27 1.99 6.58 -2.27
CA ARG A 27 2.47 6.69 -0.89
C ARG A 27 3.23 7.99 -0.61
N VAL A 28 4.02 8.46 -1.56
CA VAL A 28 4.71 9.76 -1.44
C VAL A 28 3.70 10.90 -1.40
N VAL A 29 2.69 10.90 -2.27
CA VAL A 29 1.63 11.93 -2.27
C VAL A 29 0.86 11.93 -0.95
N LEU A 30 0.48 10.73 -0.45
CA LEU A 30 -0.20 10.61 0.85
C LEU A 30 0.69 11.09 2.00
N ALA A 31 1.99 10.74 1.99
CA ALA A 31 2.94 11.20 3.01
C ALA A 31 3.08 12.73 3.03
N LEU A 32 3.19 13.34 1.86
CA LEU A 32 3.25 14.81 1.74
C LEU A 32 1.96 15.46 2.24
N LEU A 33 0.81 14.94 1.82
CA LEU A 33 -0.50 15.46 2.24
C LEU A 33 -0.68 15.35 3.76
N SER A 34 -0.37 14.20 4.33
CA SER A 34 -0.43 13.95 5.78
C SER A 34 0.54 14.87 6.54
N SER A 35 1.76 15.04 6.04
CA SER A 35 2.75 15.95 6.64
C SER A 35 2.26 17.40 6.63
N VAL A 36 1.72 17.88 5.51
CA VAL A 36 1.21 19.25 5.39
C VAL A 36 0.01 19.48 6.30
N CYS A 37 -0.99 18.59 6.25
CA CYS A 37 -2.18 18.70 7.08
C CYS A 37 -1.85 18.65 8.58
N SER A 38 -1.00 17.71 9.01
CA SER A 38 -0.55 17.61 10.38
C SER A 38 0.32 18.82 10.79
N GLY A 39 1.16 19.31 9.87
CA GLY A 39 1.97 20.50 10.09
C GLY A 39 1.15 21.76 10.36
N ILE A 40 0.09 21.96 9.59
CA ILE A 40 -0.83 23.08 9.81
C ILE A 40 -1.47 22.98 11.20
N VAL A 41 -1.99 21.83 11.57
CA VAL A 41 -2.66 21.65 12.87
C VAL A 41 -1.66 21.77 14.02
N PHE A 42 -0.50 21.11 13.94
CA PHE A 42 0.53 21.17 14.99
C PHE A 42 1.09 22.58 15.18
N ALA A 43 1.25 23.34 14.08
CA ALA A 43 1.64 24.74 14.16
C ALA A 43 0.56 25.63 14.81
N LEU A 44 -0.71 25.45 14.43
CA LEU A 44 -1.83 26.22 14.98
C LEU A 44 -2.05 25.98 16.47
N ILE A 45 -1.87 24.75 16.96
CA ILE A 45 -1.98 24.45 18.40
C ILE A 45 -0.71 24.85 19.18
N GLY A 46 0.36 25.25 18.50
CA GLY A 46 1.62 25.61 19.15
C GLY A 46 2.40 24.41 19.68
N LEU A 47 2.29 23.24 19.04
CA LEU A 47 3.02 22.04 19.46
C LEU A 47 4.54 22.28 19.33
N PRO A 48 5.35 22.02 20.38
CA PRO A 48 6.81 22.07 20.27
C PRO A 48 7.30 21.16 19.12
N TYR A 49 8.29 21.64 18.36
CA TYR A 49 8.86 20.89 17.23
C TYR A 49 7.82 20.46 16.18
N TRP A 50 6.78 21.26 15.94
CA TRP A 50 5.67 20.95 15.06
C TRP A 50 6.11 20.49 13.66
N LEU A 51 7.12 21.11 13.06
CA LEU A 51 7.58 20.78 11.72
C LEU A 51 8.20 19.37 11.61
N PRO A 52 9.26 19.02 12.37
CA PRO A 52 9.78 17.65 12.33
C PRO A 52 8.76 16.60 12.77
N LEU A 53 7.86 16.91 13.71
CA LEU A 53 6.80 16.00 14.11
C LEU A 53 5.76 15.77 13.00
N ALA A 54 5.42 16.80 12.23
CA ALA A 54 4.54 16.67 11.08
C ALA A 54 5.16 15.82 9.97
N MET A 55 6.43 16.06 9.66
CA MET A 55 7.17 15.24 8.68
C MET A 55 7.26 13.77 9.12
N TRP A 56 7.58 13.55 10.40
CA TRP A 56 7.59 12.22 11.01
C TRP A 56 6.23 11.54 10.84
N THR A 57 5.15 12.23 11.22
CA THR A 57 3.78 11.69 11.15
C THR A 57 3.41 11.28 9.71
N GLY A 58 3.63 12.17 8.75
CA GLY A 58 3.28 11.87 7.36
C GLY A 58 4.13 10.77 6.75
N VAL A 59 5.44 10.77 7.00
CA VAL A 59 6.32 9.74 6.45
C VAL A 59 6.04 8.39 7.09
N VAL A 60 6.10 8.28 8.43
CA VAL A 60 5.98 6.99 9.12
C VAL A 60 4.60 6.35 8.93
N ALA A 61 3.53 7.14 8.88
CA ALA A 61 2.18 6.63 8.66
C ALA A 61 2.06 5.85 7.35
N GLN A 62 2.80 6.21 6.31
CA GLN A 62 2.67 5.60 4.98
C GLN A 62 3.53 4.35 4.79
N PHE A 63 4.51 4.10 5.66
CA PHE A 63 5.44 2.98 5.50
C PHE A 63 4.93 1.67 6.11
N VAL A 64 4.10 1.74 7.14
CA VAL A 64 3.61 0.55 7.85
C VAL A 64 2.09 0.44 7.65
N PRO A 65 1.62 -0.53 6.87
CA PRO A 65 0.19 -0.72 6.66
C PRO A 65 -0.54 -0.92 7.99
N THR A 66 -1.72 -0.34 8.13
CA THR A 66 -2.65 -0.52 9.26
C THR A 66 -2.17 0.07 10.59
N ILE A 67 -0.90 -0.16 10.98
CA ILE A 67 -0.36 0.27 12.28
C ILE A 67 0.45 1.57 12.18
N GLY A 68 0.87 1.95 10.96
CA GLY A 68 1.77 3.08 10.72
C GLY A 68 1.30 4.38 11.35
N THR A 69 0.02 4.72 11.22
CA THR A 69 -0.54 5.95 11.79
C THR A 69 -0.47 5.96 13.31
N TYR A 70 -0.74 4.83 13.97
CA TYR A 70 -0.65 4.75 15.42
C TYR A 70 0.79 4.94 15.92
N ILE A 71 1.77 4.34 15.23
CA ILE A 71 3.19 4.56 15.53
C ILE A 71 3.58 6.01 15.27
N ALA A 72 3.17 6.54 14.13
CA ALA A 72 3.49 7.89 13.69
C ALA A 72 2.98 8.96 14.66
N ILE A 73 1.74 8.80 15.17
CA ILE A 73 1.11 9.79 16.05
C ILE A 73 1.60 9.69 17.50
N THR A 74 2.17 8.55 17.90
CA THR A 74 2.66 8.35 19.27
C THR A 74 3.68 9.42 19.65
N LEU A 75 4.61 9.79 18.78
CA LEU A 75 5.64 10.76 19.07
C LEU A 75 5.08 12.18 19.25
N PRO A 76 4.24 12.75 18.36
CA PRO A 76 3.58 14.04 18.60
C PRO A 76 2.73 14.07 19.88
N VAL A 77 2.02 12.99 20.16
CA VAL A 77 1.20 12.86 21.38
C VAL A 77 2.08 12.92 22.62
N LEU A 78 3.16 12.16 22.68
CA LEU A 78 4.09 12.16 23.80
C LEU A 78 4.73 13.53 23.99
N VAL A 79 5.20 14.17 22.92
CA VAL A 79 5.78 15.52 22.99
C VAL A 79 4.74 16.53 23.51
N GLY A 80 3.50 16.43 23.05
CA GLY A 80 2.41 17.30 23.52
C GLY A 80 2.06 17.06 24.97
N LEU A 81 1.95 15.80 25.42
CA LEU A 81 1.64 15.43 26.81
C LEU A 81 2.75 15.85 27.79
N LEU A 82 4.00 15.78 27.37
CA LEU A 82 5.16 16.16 28.18
C LEU A 82 5.47 17.67 28.11
N SER A 83 4.75 18.43 27.29
CA SER A 83 4.87 19.87 27.20
C SER A 83 4.24 20.57 28.44
N PRO A 84 4.52 21.86 28.69
CA PRO A 84 3.86 22.59 29.76
C PRO A 84 2.34 22.60 29.72
N ASN A 85 1.77 22.37 28.56
CA ASN A 85 0.33 22.22 28.36
C ASN A 85 0.00 20.81 27.79
N PRO A 86 -0.36 19.81 28.63
CA PRO A 86 -0.66 18.45 28.20
C PRO A 86 -1.83 18.33 27.21
N TRP A 87 -2.70 19.32 27.15
CA TRP A 87 -3.81 19.35 26.19
C TRP A 87 -3.34 19.31 24.74
N LEU A 88 -2.12 19.76 24.46
CA LEU A 88 -1.53 19.68 23.12
C LEU A 88 -1.40 18.20 22.65
N GLY A 89 -1.04 17.30 23.56
CA GLY A 89 -1.00 15.87 23.27
C GLY A 89 -2.37 15.27 23.00
N VAL A 90 -3.38 15.69 23.77
CA VAL A 90 -4.77 15.23 23.57
C VAL A 90 -5.31 15.71 22.22
N ILE A 91 -5.05 16.97 21.86
CA ILE A 91 -5.47 17.51 20.56
C ILE A 91 -4.72 16.82 19.40
N ALA A 92 -3.42 16.57 19.57
CA ALA A 92 -2.64 15.84 18.57
C ALA A 92 -3.18 14.41 18.36
N LEU A 93 -3.58 13.71 19.43
CA LEU A 93 -4.22 12.39 19.34
C LEU A 93 -5.55 12.48 18.62
N ALA A 94 -6.43 13.40 19.01
CA ALA A 94 -7.72 13.59 18.37
C ALA A 94 -7.56 13.89 16.87
N TRP A 95 -6.62 14.78 16.52
CA TRP A 95 -6.28 15.08 15.14
C TRP A 95 -5.88 13.84 14.36
N GLY A 96 -4.93 13.05 14.90
CA GLY A 96 -4.42 11.88 14.19
C GLY A 96 -5.49 10.83 13.94
N LEU A 97 -6.37 10.59 14.92
CA LEU A 97 -7.49 9.65 14.77
C LEU A 97 -8.50 10.15 13.72
N LEU A 98 -8.82 11.45 13.74
CA LEU A 98 -9.73 12.06 12.76
C LEU A 98 -9.13 12.03 11.35
N TYR A 99 -7.85 12.43 11.21
CA TYR A 99 -7.17 12.45 9.93
C TYR A 99 -7.09 11.05 9.32
N GLN A 100 -6.77 10.03 10.15
CA GLN A 100 -6.74 8.64 9.72
C GLN A 100 -8.08 8.18 9.14
N GLN A 101 -9.20 8.55 9.78
CA GLN A 101 -10.51 8.17 9.26
C GLN A 101 -10.81 8.85 7.92
N VAL A 102 -10.48 10.13 7.80
CA VAL A 102 -10.63 10.87 6.53
C VAL A 102 -9.73 10.28 5.45
N GLU A 103 -8.48 9.96 5.77
CA GLU A 103 -7.52 9.36 4.84
C GLU A 103 -8.03 8.01 4.35
N ASN A 104 -8.37 7.09 5.25
CA ASN A 104 -8.79 5.75 4.91
C ASN A 104 -10.12 5.70 4.11
N LEU A 105 -11.06 6.57 4.45
CA LEU A 105 -12.39 6.55 3.83
C LEU A 105 -12.49 7.37 2.54
N THR A 106 -11.63 8.38 2.38
CA THR A 106 -11.82 9.37 1.32
C THR A 106 -10.60 9.53 0.42
N ILE A 107 -9.41 9.63 1.02
CA ILE A 107 -8.19 10.03 0.30
C ILE A 107 -7.50 8.81 -0.29
N GLU A 108 -7.26 7.79 0.52
CA GLU A 108 -6.56 6.57 0.10
C GLU A 108 -7.27 5.86 -1.07
N PRO A 109 -8.60 5.64 -1.07
CA PRO A 109 -9.29 5.01 -2.19
C PRO A 109 -9.12 5.77 -3.51
N LYS A 110 -9.09 7.11 -3.46
CA LYS A 110 -8.94 7.95 -4.65
C LYS A 110 -7.53 7.94 -5.22
N ILE A 111 -6.52 7.89 -4.35
CA ILE A 111 -5.11 7.93 -4.75
C ILE A 111 -4.61 6.54 -5.11
N SER A 112 -5.03 5.51 -4.36
CA SER A 112 -4.60 4.12 -4.52
C SER A 112 -5.47 3.30 -5.49
N ALA A 113 -6.50 3.87 -6.11
CA ALA A 113 -7.43 3.18 -7.02
C ALA A 113 -6.77 2.42 -8.19
N ARG A 114 -5.50 2.66 -8.46
CA ARG A 114 -4.68 1.98 -9.48
C ARG A 114 -3.69 0.97 -8.90
N ALA A 115 -3.63 0.85 -7.58
CA ALA A 115 -2.79 -0.13 -6.92
C ALA A 115 -3.47 -1.50 -6.89
N VAL A 116 -2.66 -2.56 -6.83
CA VAL A 116 -3.18 -3.94 -6.71
C VAL A 116 -3.79 -4.11 -5.32
N ASP A 117 -4.99 -4.69 -5.25
CA ASP A 117 -5.66 -5.03 -4.00
C ASP A 117 -4.87 -6.09 -3.24
N VAL A 118 -4.07 -5.63 -2.29
CA VAL A 118 -3.38 -6.50 -1.33
C VAL A 118 -4.17 -6.46 -0.03
N SER A 119 -4.60 -7.63 0.46
CA SER A 119 -5.31 -7.66 1.73
C SER A 119 -4.42 -7.12 2.87
N PRO A 120 -4.98 -6.42 3.86
CA PRO A 120 -4.21 -5.84 4.97
C PRO A 120 -3.32 -6.85 5.71
N ALA A 121 -3.81 -8.08 5.88
CA ALA A 121 -3.07 -9.14 6.54
C ALA A 121 -1.83 -9.57 5.74
N VAL A 122 -1.98 -9.71 4.42
CA VAL A 122 -0.87 -10.05 3.50
C VAL A 122 0.14 -8.90 3.44
N GLY A 123 -0.34 -7.66 3.37
CA GLY A 123 0.52 -6.46 3.39
C GLY A 123 1.33 -6.37 4.68
N PHE A 124 0.71 -6.60 5.82
CA PHE A 124 1.39 -6.59 7.11
C PHE A 124 2.44 -7.72 7.24
N GLY A 125 2.07 -8.95 6.88
CA GLY A 125 3.00 -10.08 6.86
C GLY A 125 4.20 -9.83 5.93
N ALA A 126 3.95 -9.25 4.76
CA ALA A 126 5.00 -8.89 3.81
C ALA A 126 5.98 -7.86 4.40
N VAL A 127 5.46 -6.83 5.09
CA VAL A 127 6.30 -5.81 5.73
C VAL A 127 7.16 -6.41 6.83
N LEU A 128 6.61 -7.31 7.65
CA LEU A 128 7.39 -8.01 8.68
C LEU A 128 8.52 -8.85 8.07
N LEU A 129 8.21 -9.65 7.04
CA LEU A 129 9.20 -10.45 6.32
C LEU A 129 10.24 -9.57 5.62
N GLY A 130 9.79 -8.54 4.92
CA GLY A 130 10.68 -7.61 4.23
C GLY A 130 11.62 -6.91 5.21
N THR A 131 11.10 -6.49 6.36
CA THR A 131 11.91 -5.87 7.41
C THR A 131 12.95 -6.84 7.97
N ALA A 132 12.57 -8.08 8.21
CA ALA A 132 13.47 -9.10 8.73
C ALA A 132 14.60 -9.46 7.75
N LEU A 133 14.33 -9.44 6.44
CA LEU A 133 15.29 -9.81 5.40
C LEU A 133 16.21 -8.64 4.97
N PHE A 134 15.66 -7.45 4.83
CA PHE A 134 16.33 -6.30 4.21
C PHE A 134 16.20 -5.00 5.03
N GLY A 135 15.75 -5.08 6.29
CA GLY A 135 15.57 -3.91 7.14
C GLY A 135 14.51 -2.93 6.59
N ILE A 136 14.74 -1.63 6.79
CA ILE A 136 13.81 -0.57 6.39
C ILE A 136 13.52 -0.58 4.88
N ALA A 137 14.52 -0.85 4.05
CA ALA A 137 14.34 -0.94 2.60
C ALA A 137 13.40 -2.10 2.21
N GLY A 138 13.52 -3.26 2.90
CA GLY A 138 12.63 -4.39 2.72
C GLY A 138 11.20 -4.09 3.15
N ALA A 139 11.00 -3.39 4.26
CA ALA A 139 9.68 -2.95 4.70
C ALA A 139 9.00 -2.09 3.63
N PHE A 140 9.74 -1.15 3.06
CA PHE A 140 9.23 -0.22 2.05
C PHE A 140 8.83 -0.91 0.74
N LEU A 141 9.64 -1.89 0.30
CA LEU A 141 9.40 -2.60 -0.96
C LEU A 141 8.48 -3.83 -0.80
N ALA A 142 8.15 -4.23 0.41
CA ALA A 142 7.39 -5.45 0.69
C ALA A 142 6.02 -5.47 -0.01
N VAL A 143 5.25 -4.40 0.11
CA VAL A 143 3.91 -4.31 -0.48
C VAL A 143 3.94 -4.34 -2.01
N PRO A 144 4.80 -3.55 -2.71
CA PRO A 144 4.98 -3.67 -4.15
C PRO A 144 5.37 -5.08 -4.62
N VAL A 145 6.28 -5.74 -3.90
CA VAL A 145 6.74 -7.09 -4.25
C VAL A 145 5.61 -8.10 -4.14
N VAL A 146 4.84 -8.06 -3.05
CA VAL A 146 3.69 -8.95 -2.87
C VAL A 146 2.59 -8.65 -3.88
N ALA A 147 2.32 -7.39 -4.15
CA ALA A 147 1.35 -6.98 -5.18
C ALA A 147 1.73 -7.55 -6.56
N MET A 148 3.02 -7.53 -6.89
CA MET A 148 3.55 -8.17 -8.11
C MET A 148 3.34 -9.68 -8.11
N LEU A 149 3.67 -10.36 -6.99
CA LEU A 149 3.48 -11.81 -6.88
C LEU A 149 2.02 -12.22 -7.02
N LEU A 150 1.10 -11.50 -6.38
CA LEU A 150 -0.34 -11.73 -6.51
C LEU A 150 -0.83 -11.48 -7.95
N ALA A 151 -0.33 -10.45 -8.62
CA ALA A 151 -0.66 -10.19 -10.02
C ALA A 151 -0.16 -11.32 -10.94
N LEU A 152 1.04 -11.83 -10.71
CA LEU A 152 1.56 -12.98 -11.46
C LEU A 152 0.71 -14.23 -11.22
N LEU A 153 0.38 -14.53 -9.96
CA LEU A 153 -0.46 -15.67 -9.61
C LEU A 153 -1.85 -15.57 -10.25
N SER A 154 -2.45 -14.38 -10.30
CA SER A 154 -3.74 -14.17 -10.93
C SER A 154 -3.70 -14.38 -12.46
N ILE A 155 -2.59 -14.01 -13.11
CA ILE A 155 -2.40 -14.24 -14.54
C ILE A 155 -2.27 -15.75 -14.84
N TYR A 156 -1.52 -16.45 -14.00
CA TYR A 156 -1.39 -17.91 -14.14
C TYR A 156 -2.70 -18.65 -13.84
N GLY A 157 -3.44 -18.25 -12.81
CA GLY A 157 -4.75 -18.81 -12.47
C GLY A 157 -5.76 -18.68 -13.62
N LYS A 158 -5.91 -17.46 -14.15
CA LYS A 158 -6.80 -17.22 -15.31
C LYS A 158 -6.43 -18.03 -16.58
N ARG A 159 -5.14 -18.27 -16.76
CA ARG A 159 -4.67 -19.07 -17.90
C ARG A 159 -5.05 -20.54 -17.77
N TYR A 160 -5.10 -21.06 -16.55
CA TYR A 160 -5.54 -22.44 -16.27
C TYR A 160 -7.05 -22.60 -16.45
N GLU A 161 -7.85 -21.63 -15.96
CA GLU A 161 -9.30 -21.62 -16.15
C GLU A 161 -9.68 -21.58 -17.64
N LEU A 162 -9.09 -20.69 -18.42
CA LEU A 162 -9.35 -20.59 -19.87
C LEU A 162 -8.88 -21.82 -20.66
N ALA A 163 -7.84 -22.52 -20.21
CA ALA A 163 -7.40 -23.75 -20.85
C ALA A 163 -8.38 -24.91 -20.55
N ALA A 164 -8.88 -24.99 -19.31
CA ALA A 164 -9.88 -25.99 -18.93
C ALA A 164 -11.22 -25.76 -19.65
N GLU A 165 -11.68 -24.51 -19.72
CA GLU A 165 -12.89 -24.14 -20.46
C GLU A 165 -12.77 -24.47 -21.98
N ALA A 166 -11.57 -24.27 -22.57
CA ALA A 166 -11.32 -24.58 -23.97
C ALA A 166 -11.27 -26.09 -24.23
N GLU A 167 -10.76 -26.89 -23.30
CA GLU A 167 -10.78 -28.35 -23.38
C GLU A 167 -12.20 -28.88 -23.24
N GLU A 168 -13.00 -28.37 -22.31
CA GLU A 168 -14.40 -28.77 -22.11
C GLU A 168 -15.27 -28.44 -23.32
N GLN A 169 -15.10 -27.26 -23.93
CA GLN A 169 -15.78 -26.89 -25.17
C GLN A 169 -15.36 -27.74 -26.39
N ALA A 170 -14.09 -28.15 -26.43
CA ALA A 170 -13.62 -29.03 -27.50
C ALA A 170 -14.15 -30.45 -27.35
N GLU A 171 -14.32 -30.96 -26.14
CA GLU A 171 -14.97 -32.25 -25.87
C GLU A 171 -16.45 -32.21 -26.20
N GLU A 172 -17.21 -31.19 -25.81
CA GLU A 172 -18.61 -31.00 -26.15
C GLU A 172 -18.85 -30.95 -27.68
N GLN A 173 -18.01 -30.21 -28.41
CA GLN A 173 -18.09 -30.14 -29.87
C GLN A 173 -17.74 -31.46 -30.54
N SER A 174 -16.87 -32.27 -29.96
CA SER A 174 -16.55 -33.59 -30.52
C SER A 174 -17.69 -34.61 -30.33
N GLU A 175 -18.41 -34.52 -29.20
CA GLU A 175 -19.59 -35.35 -28.94
C GLU A 175 -20.78 -34.98 -29.84
N GLU A 176 -20.97 -33.68 -30.16
CA GLU A 176 -22.07 -33.22 -31.00
C GLU A 176 -21.89 -33.62 -32.49
N VAL A 177 -20.66 -33.83 -32.95
CA VAL A 177 -20.33 -34.26 -34.33
C VAL A 177 -20.46 -35.78 -34.52
N ASP A 178 -20.41 -36.56 -33.44
CA ASP A 178 -20.42 -38.02 -33.48
C ASP A 178 -21.83 -38.64 -33.27
N VAL A 179 -22.88 -37.81 -33.29
CA VAL A 179 -24.28 -38.30 -33.24
C VAL A 179 -24.77 -38.58 -34.67
N PRO A 180 -25.05 -39.83 -35.03
CA PRO A 180 -25.43 -40.22 -36.40
C PRO A 180 -26.84 -39.76 -36.83
#